data_82203e27811de6b92c8761f7bd2040b8
#
_entry.id   82203e27811de6b92c8761f7bd2040b8
#
_cell.length_a   1.000
_cell.length_b   1.000
_cell.length_c   1.000
_cell.angle_alpha   90.00
_cell.angle_beta   90.00
_cell.angle_gamma   90.00
#
_symmetry.space_group_name_H-M   'P 1'
#
loop_
_entity.id
_entity.type
_entity.pdbx_description
1 polymer ?
#
loop_
_entity_poly.entity_id
_entity_poly.type
_entity_poly.pdbx_seq_one_letter_code
_entity_poly.pdbx_strand_id
1 'polypeptide(L)'
;IDSTPIGKNIRSTVATYSKIMDKLRTLFDGISSEFSATDFSYNNKSGACDYCDGTGSVTLDIQYLPDIVETCPRCHGKRYKDEILAVKWQGYSIADLLDLTITEALEVFKEETGILATLTVLDELGLGYLHLGESTPALSGGEAQRLKLATYLEKKQSNYLFIFDEPSIGLHPRDVTNLVAVFEQLIENGATVIVIEHDLDVIANADNIIDMGPQGGRYGGQLIANGSIEEVCQTANSITGRYLKAYLPQTSA
;
A
#
# COMPACT_ATOMS: atom_id res chain seq x y z
N ILE A 1 -2.23 -4.68 -11.69
CA ILE A 1 -1.52 -3.75 -10.78
C ILE A 1 -0.10 -4.27 -10.66
N ASP A 2 0.86 -3.44 -10.98
CA ASP A 2 2.28 -3.77 -10.99
C ASP A 2 3.02 -3.19 -9.78
N SER A 3 4.22 -3.70 -9.52
CA SER A 3 5.11 -3.26 -8.45
C SER A 3 5.91 -1.98 -8.80
N THR A 4 5.57 -1.27 -9.88
CA THR A 4 6.28 -0.03 -10.23
C THR A 4 6.10 1.03 -9.14
N PRO A 5 7.13 1.83 -8.84
CA PRO A 5 7.05 2.89 -7.84
C PRO A 5 5.89 3.86 -8.09
N ILE A 6 5.22 4.28 -7.02
CA ILE A 6 4.18 5.30 -7.06
C ILE A 6 4.83 6.68 -7.19
N GLY A 7 5.08 7.09 -8.43
CA GLY A 7 5.64 8.40 -8.71
C GLY A 7 7.11 8.57 -8.29
N LYS A 8 7.70 9.72 -8.65
CA LYS A 8 9.09 10.08 -8.30
C LYS A 8 9.14 11.27 -7.33
N ASN A 9 7.98 11.75 -6.87
CA ASN A 9 7.92 12.98 -6.07
C ASN A 9 7.99 12.64 -4.58
N ILE A 10 9.05 13.06 -3.91
CA ILE A 10 9.26 12.93 -2.46
C ILE A 10 8.14 13.56 -1.61
N ARG A 11 7.33 14.43 -2.19
CA ARG A 11 6.17 15.06 -1.53
C ARG A 11 4.92 14.17 -1.55
N SER A 12 4.93 13.10 -2.36
CA SER A 12 3.87 12.09 -2.32
C SER A 12 4.11 11.16 -1.13
N THR A 13 3.12 11.04 -0.26
CA THR A 13 3.16 10.19 0.93
C THR A 13 2.03 9.18 0.93
N VAL A 14 2.07 8.20 1.81
CA VAL A 14 0.97 7.26 2.03
C VAL A 14 -0.34 8.01 2.25
N ALA A 15 -0.34 9.03 3.14
CA ALA A 15 -1.53 9.83 3.41
C ALA A 15 -2.05 10.63 2.19
N THR A 16 -1.14 11.17 1.34
CA THR A 16 -1.57 11.90 0.14
C THR A 16 -2.12 10.96 -0.92
N TYR A 17 -1.51 9.80 -1.11
CA TYR A 17 -1.94 8.84 -2.11
C TYR A 17 -3.28 8.19 -1.74
N SER A 18 -3.47 7.82 -0.48
CA SER A 18 -4.72 7.28 0.05
C SER A 18 -5.83 8.32 0.30
N LYS A 19 -5.58 9.61 0.00
CA LYS A 19 -6.48 10.75 0.24
C LYS A 19 -6.80 11.00 1.72
N ILE A 20 -6.13 10.35 2.65
CA ILE A 20 -6.23 10.65 4.08
C ILE A 20 -5.79 12.09 4.34
N MET A 21 -4.76 12.57 3.63
CA MET A 21 -4.28 13.96 3.75
C MET A 21 -5.36 15.00 3.47
N ASP A 22 -6.26 14.77 2.53
CA ASP A 22 -7.37 15.69 2.22
C ASP A 22 -8.37 15.74 3.37
N LYS A 23 -8.65 14.60 3.99
CA LYS A 23 -9.53 14.50 5.17
C LYS A 23 -8.90 15.17 6.39
N LEU A 24 -7.58 14.97 6.62
CA LEU A 24 -6.85 15.67 7.69
C LEU A 24 -6.89 17.18 7.52
N ARG A 25 -6.67 17.70 6.31
CA ARG A 25 -6.76 19.15 6.05
C ARG A 25 -8.14 19.69 6.35
N THR A 26 -9.20 18.98 5.99
CA THR A 26 -10.58 19.38 6.31
C THR A 26 -10.84 19.35 7.81
N LEU A 27 -10.29 18.37 8.52
CA LEU A 27 -10.40 18.27 9.98
C LEU A 27 -9.74 19.46 10.70
N PHE A 28 -8.53 19.84 10.28
CA PHE A 28 -7.81 20.97 10.85
C PHE A 28 -8.44 22.33 10.49
N ASP A 29 -9.00 22.49 9.29
CA ASP A 29 -9.79 23.64 8.87
C ASP A 29 -11.00 23.85 9.80
N GLY A 30 -11.68 22.76 10.17
CA GLY A 30 -12.84 22.81 11.06
C GLY A 30 -12.57 23.24 12.49
N ILE A 31 -11.33 23.16 12.96
CA ILE A 31 -10.92 23.54 14.33
C ILE A 31 -10.11 24.83 14.38
N SER A 32 -9.61 25.32 13.27
CA SER A 32 -8.81 26.54 13.19
C SER A 32 -9.69 27.74 12.84
N SER A 33 -9.51 28.86 13.55
CA SER A 33 -10.11 30.13 13.18
C SER A 33 -9.20 31.04 12.35
N GLU A 34 -7.90 30.68 12.26
CA GLU A 34 -6.86 31.52 11.63
C GLU A 34 -6.35 30.95 10.32
N PHE A 35 -6.41 29.60 10.16
CA PHE A 35 -5.85 28.88 9.03
C PHE A 35 -6.93 28.09 8.31
N SER A 36 -6.82 28.01 6.99
CA SER A 36 -7.70 27.25 6.10
C SER A 36 -7.11 25.89 5.75
N ALA A 37 -7.88 24.97 5.14
CA ALA A 37 -7.43 23.66 4.68
C ALA A 37 -6.18 23.72 3.79
N THR A 38 -5.97 24.82 3.06
CA THR A 38 -4.78 25.01 2.20
C THR A 38 -3.50 25.24 2.99
N ASP A 39 -3.61 25.84 4.20
CA ASP A 39 -2.46 26.10 5.05
C ASP A 39 -1.96 24.83 5.74
N PHE A 40 -2.82 23.84 5.92
CA PHE A 40 -2.46 22.50 6.40
C PHE A 40 -1.89 21.58 5.29
N SER A 41 -1.31 22.17 4.25
CA SER A 41 -0.62 21.45 3.18
C SER A 41 0.86 21.84 3.12
N TYR A 42 1.74 20.86 3.33
CA TYR A 42 3.18 21.07 3.14
C TYR A 42 3.58 21.28 1.65
N ASN A 43 2.64 21.16 0.72
CA ASN A 43 2.83 21.49 -0.69
C ASN A 43 2.47 22.96 -1.01
N ASN A 44 1.93 23.70 -0.05
CA ASN A 44 1.56 25.09 -0.18
C ASN A 44 2.52 25.96 0.64
N LYS A 45 3.03 27.05 0.05
CA LYS A 45 3.95 27.99 0.72
C LYS A 45 3.40 28.61 2.01
N SER A 46 2.07 28.72 2.13
CA SER A 46 1.47 29.27 3.36
C SER A 46 1.72 28.40 4.57
N GLY A 47 1.69 27.06 4.42
CA GLY A 47 1.88 26.12 5.52
C GLY A 47 3.24 25.43 5.54
N ALA A 48 3.94 25.35 4.40
CA ALA A 48 5.21 24.68 4.26
C ALA A 48 6.34 25.39 5.02
N CYS A 49 7.27 24.63 5.57
CA CYS A 49 8.51 25.15 6.13
C CYS A 49 9.29 25.93 5.07
N ASP A 50 9.58 27.20 5.32
CA ASP A 50 10.25 28.11 4.38
C ASP A 50 11.69 27.69 4.05
N TYR A 51 12.32 26.84 4.88
CA TYR A 51 13.71 26.40 4.68
C TYR A 51 13.82 25.22 3.71
N CYS A 52 12.91 24.26 3.81
CA CYS A 52 12.92 23.05 2.98
C CYS A 52 11.74 22.98 2.00
N ASP A 53 10.96 24.05 1.86
CA ASP A 53 9.77 24.08 1.01
C ASP A 53 8.81 22.87 1.21
N GLY A 54 8.69 22.40 2.47
CA GLY A 54 7.80 21.30 2.84
C GLY A 54 8.30 19.91 2.52
N THR A 55 9.55 19.73 2.08
CA THR A 55 10.13 18.40 1.85
C THR A 55 10.49 17.66 3.14
N GLY A 56 10.75 18.39 4.22
CA GLY A 56 11.26 17.87 5.49
C GLY A 56 12.76 17.58 5.49
N SER A 57 13.41 17.65 4.35
CA SER A 57 14.83 17.40 4.16
C SER A 57 15.47 18.42 3.25
N VAL A 58 16.78 18.51 3.25
CA VAL A 58 17.60 19.33 2.35
C VAL A 58 18.64 18.46 1.67
N THR A 59 18.87 18.71 0.41
CA THR A 59 19.91 18.02 -0.36
C THR A 59 21.15 18.88 -0.38
N LEU A 60 22.26 18.34 0.09
CA LEU A 60 23.58 18.96 0.01
C LEU A 60 24.25 18.44 -1.27
N ASP A 61 24.39 19.31 -2.26
CA ASP A 61 25.21 19.05 -3.46
C ASP A 61 26.68 19.24 -3.12
N ILE A 62 27.40 18.14 -3.01
CA ILE A 62 28.86 18.15 -2.78
C ILE A 62 29.50 17.72 -4.08
N GLN A 63 30.19 18.65 -4.76
CA GLN A 63 30.91 18.39 -6.02
C GLN A 63 31.68 17.07 -5.94
N TYR A 64 31.44 16.18 -6.93
CA TYR A 64 32.08 14.86 -7.11
C TYR A 64 31.68 13.76 -6.10
N LEU A 65 30.68 14.00 -5.21
CA LEU A 65 30.11 12.98 -4.33
C LEU A 65 28.61 12.82 -4.60
N PRO A 66 28.00 11.66 -4.26
CA PRO A 66 26.55 11.53 -4.30
C PRO A 66 25.89 12.57 -3.40
N ASP A 67 24.72 13.06 -3.82
CA ASP A 67 23.91 13.99 -3.04
C ASP A 67 23.63 13.43 -1.65
N ILE A 68 23.92 14.21 -0.61
CA ILE A 68 23.59 13.86 0.77
C ILE A 68 22.27 14.51 1.14
N VAL A 69 21.31 13.69 1.53
CA VAL A 69 20.00 14.16 2.02
C VAL A 69 20.04 14.20 3.53
N GLU A 70 19.87 15.39 4.10
CA GLU A 70 19.83 15.61 5.55
C GLU A 70 18.44 16.08 5.98
N THR A 71 18.06 15.75 7.22
CA THR A 71 16.84 16.29 7.84
C THR A 71 16.92 17.82 7.94
N CYS A 72 15.84 18.49 7.57
CA CYS A 72 15.78 19.94 7.61
C CYS A 72 16.09 20.47 9.04
N PRO A 73 17.11 21.33 9.20
CA PRO A 73 17.51 21.83 10.53
C PRO A 73 16.48 22.76 11.17
N ARG A 74 15.54 23.30 10.39
CA ARG A 74 14.50 24.20 10.89
C ARG A 74 13.25 23.46 11.37
N CYS A 75 12.67 22.62 10.54
CA CYS A 75 11.43 21.92 10.89
C CYS A 75 11.67 20.49 11.43
N HIS A 76 12.91 20.04 11.49
CA HIS A 76 13.28 18.70 11.99
C HIS A 76 12.47 17.57 11.37
N GLY A 77 12.26 17.62 10.05
CA GLY A 77 11.48 16.64 9.31
C GLY A 77 9.98 16.89 9.27
N LYS A 78 9.44 17.79 10.09
CA LYS A 78 7.99 18.02 10.25
C LYS A 78 7.32 18.68 9.05
N ARG A 79 8.07 19.22 8.10
CA ARG A 79 7.59 19.81 6.82
C ARG A 79 6.82 21.11 6.90
N TYR A 80 6.30 21.51 8.06
CA TYR A 80 5.42 22.67 8.28
C TYR A 80 6.11 23.80 9.03
N LYS A 81 5.50 24.99 8.97
CA LYS A 81 5.84 26.12 9.83
C LYS A 81 5.37 25.88 11.26
N ASP A 82 6.04 26.51 12.25
CA ASP A 82 5.73 26.33 13.67
C ASP A 82 4.31 26.79 14.02
N GLU A 83 3.79 27.84 13.37
CA GLU A 83 2.44 28.34 13.55
C GLU A 83 1.37 27.32 13.16
N ILE A 84 1.60 26.56 12.08
CA ILE A 84 0.72 25.45 11.66
C ILE A 84 0.81 24.28 12.64
N LEU A 85 2.01 23.97 13.13
CA LEU A 85 2.23 22.92 14.11
C LEU A 85 1.65 23.23 15.50
N ALA A 86 1.40 24.51 15.78
CA ALA A 86 0.75 24.95 17.02
C ALA A 86 -0.73 24.60 17.08
N VAL A 87 -1.40 24.45 15.92
CA VAL A 87 -2.79 23.99 15.86
C VAL A 87 -2.84 22.50 16.20
N LYS A 88 -3.68 22.13 17.17
CA LYS A 88 -3.76 20.75 17.68
C LYS A 88 -5.18 20.21 17.59
N TRP A 89 -5.33 19.01 17.05
CA TRP A 89 -6.52 18.18 17.11
C TRP A 89 -6.28 17.03 18.09
N GLN A 90 -7.09 16.94 19.15
CA GLN A 90 -6.91 15.97 20.24
C GLN A 90 -5.46 15.89 20.79
N GLY A 91 -4.74 17.01 20.80
CA GLY A 91 -3.35 17.10 21.27
C GLY A 91 -2.28 16.85 20.21
N TYR A 92 -2.64 16.39 19.01
CA TYR A 92 -1.73 16.13 17.90
C TYR A 92 -1.68 17.29 16.93
N SER A 93 -0.49 17.72 16.48
CA SER A 93 -0.35 18.52 15.26
C SER A 93 -0.55 17.67 14.03
N ILE A 94 -0.74 18.31 12.87
CA ILE A 94 -0.83 17.60 11.60
C ILE A 94 0.45 16.77 11.30
N ALA A 95 1.63 17.25 11.72
CA ALA A 95 2.87 16.49 11.55
C ALA A 95 2.94 15.28 12.50
N ASP A 96 2.46 15.42 13.74
CA ASP A 96 2.42 14.32 14.70
C ASP A 96 1.49 13.21 14.19
N LEU A 97 0.37 13.56 13.52
CA LEU A 97 -0.52 12.60 12.88
C LEU A 97 0.12 11.90 11.67
N LEU A 98 0.93 12.61 10.89
CA LEU A 98 1.66 12.02 9.76
C LEU A 98 2.79 11.09 10.22
N ASP A 99 3.28 11.24 11.44
CA ASP A 99 4.30 10.39 12.04
C ASP A 99 3.74 9.09 12.64
N LEU A 100 2.42 8.99 12.78
CA LEU A 100 1.78 7.74 13.20
C LEU A 100 1.89 6.67 12.12
N THR A 101 2.08 5.43 12.56
CA THR A 101 1.82 4.27 11.72
C THR A 101 0.33 4.13 11.42
N ILE A 102 -0.02 3.41 10.36
CA ILE A 102 -1.43 3.14 10.01
C ILE A 102 -2.14 2.46 11.18
N THR A 103 -1.49 1.46 11.82
CA THR A 103 -2.06 0.75 12.98
C THR A 103 -2.28 1.68 14.18
N GLU A 104 -1.33 2.57 14.50
CA GLU A 104 -1.52 3.59 15.56
C GLU A 104 -2.64 4.58 15.22
N ALA A 105 -2.72 4.97 13.93
CA ALA A 105 -3.74 5.89 13.45
C ALA A 105 -5.16 5.31 13.56
N LEU A 106 -5.36 3.98 13.45
CA LEU A 106 -6.66 3.34 13.67
C LEU A 106 -7.24 3.67 15.05
N GLU A 107 -6.42 3.66 16.09
CA GLU A 107 -6.85 3.98 17.46
C GLU A 107 -7.16 5.48 17.63
N VAL A 108 -6.34 6.34 17.03
CA VAL A 108 -6.50 7.80 17.12
C VAL A 108 -7.76 8.27 16.38
N PHE A 109 -8.04 7.67 15.20
CA PHE A 109 -9.15 8.06 14.32
C PHE A 109 -10.40 7.18 14.45
N LYS A 110 -10.56 6.43 15.52
CA LYS A 110 -11.69 5.49 15.71
C LYS A 110 -13.08 6.14 15.60
N GLU A 111 -13.20 7.44 15.88
CA GLU A 111 -14.45 8.19 15.78
C GLU A 111 -14.62 8.90 14.42
N GLU A 112 -13.54 8.99 13.63
CA GLU A 112 -13.51 9.64 12.33
C GLU A 112 -13.77 8.64 11.20
N THR A 113 -15.04 8.26 11.00
CA THR A 113 -15.47 7.16 10.12
C THR A 113 -14.86 7.23 8.72
N GLY A 114 -14.72 8.44 8.16
CA GLY A 114 -14.17 8.63 6.83
C GLY A 114 -12.66 8.31 6.73
N ILE A 115 -11.87 8.60 7.78
CA ILE A 115 -10.45 8.27 7.85
C ILE A 115 -10.30 6.80 8.23
N LEU A 116 -11.05 6.35 9.23
CA LEU A 116 -11.03 4.99 9.75
C LEU A 116 -11.22 3.94 8.63
N ALA A 117 -12.21 4.12 7.76
CA ALA A 117 -12.48 3.18 6.66
C ALA A 117 -11.26 2.98 5.75
N THR A 118 -10.55 4.07 5.40
CA THR A 118 -9.36 3.99 4.56
C THR A 118 -8.18 3.35 5.31
N LEU A 119 -8.01 3.67 6.61
CA LEU A 119 -6.97 3.08 7.44
C LEU A 119 -7.17 1.56 7.61
N THR A 120 -8.42 1.12 7.82
CA THR A 120 -8.76 -0.31 7.94
C THR A 120 -8.34 -1.08 6.69
N VAL A 121 -8.69 -0.58 5.51
CA VAL A 121 -8.28 -1.20 4.23
C VAL A 121 -6.74 -1.28 4.10
N LEU A 122 -6.02 -0.22 4.49
CA LEU A 122 -4.56 -0.22 4.44
C LEU A 122 -3.94 -1.24 5.41
N ASP A 123 -4.50 -1.37 6.61
CA ASP A 123 -4.05 -2.33 7.63
C ASP A 123 -4.33 -3.77 7.19
N GLU A 124 -5.52 -4.05 6.66
CA GLU A 124 -5.91 -5.35 6.09
C GLU A 124 -5.00 -5.78 4.94
N LEU A 125 -4.48 -4.82 4.16
CA LEU A 125 -3.48 -5.06 3.11
C LEU A 125 -2.06 -5.28 3.66
N GLY A 126 -1.86 -5.40 4.97
CA GLY A 126 -0.55 -5.60 5.60
C GLY A 126 0.36 -4.37 5.51
N LEU A 127 -0.21 -3.17 5.44
CA LEU A 127 0.52 -1.89 5.41
C LEU A 127 0.52 -1.18 6.78
N GLY A 128 0.01 -1.82 7.83
CA GLY A 128 -0.19 -1.25 9.15
C GLY A 128 1.05 -0.61 9.79
N TYR A 129 2.24 -1.12 9.47
CA TYR A 129 3.52 -0.62 9.97
C TYR A 129 4.03 0.65 9.27
N LEU A 130 3.48 1.02 8.11
CA LEU A 130 3.90 2.22 7.39
C LEU A 130 3.40 3.48 8.09
N HIS A 131 4.25 4.51 8.11
CA HIS A 131 3.84 5.83 8.58
C HIS A 131 2.97 6.56 7.55
N LEU A 132 1.98 7.32 8.00
CA LEU A 132 1.12 8.11 7.11
C LEU A 132 1.92 9.13 6.28
N GLY A 133 2.98 9.70 6.86
CA GLY A 133 3.89 10.64 6.21
C GLY A 133 5.01 9.99 5.40
N GLU A 134 5.06 8.66 5.31
CA GLU A 134 6.10 7.96 4.56
C GLU A 134 6.01 8.27 3.06
N SER A 135 7.17 8.55 2.47
CA SER A 135 7.27 8.96 1.07
C SER A 135 7.03 7.77 0.13
N THR A 136 6.12 7.91 -0.83
CA THR A 136 5.78 6.81 -1.75
C THR A 136 6.95 6.31 -2.60
N PRO A 137 7.97 7.11 -2.99
CA PRO A 137 9.17 6.59 -3.64
C PRO A 137 10.06 5.71 -2.75
N ALA A 138 9.89 5.75 -1.42
CA ALA A 138 10.65 4.92 -0.48
C ALA A 138 10.04 3.51 -0.31
N LEU A 139 8.79 3.32 -0.75
CA LEU A 139 8.08 2.06 -0.64
C LEU A 139 8.71 0.97 -1.51
N SER A 140 8.74 -0.24 -0.98
CA SER A 140 9.05 -1.43 -1.78
C SER A 140 8.01 -1.65 -2.88
N GLY A 141 8.34 -2.48 -3.88
CA GLY A 141 7.43 -2.80 -4.98
C GLY A 141 6.10 -3.38 -4.49
N GLY A 142 6.13 -4.31 -3.53
CA GLY A 142 4.93 -4.91 -2.94
C GLY A 142 4.09 -3.92 -2.15
N GLU A 143 4.70 -3.04 -1.34
CA GLU A 143 3.99 -1.98 -0.61
C GLU A 143 3.31 -0.99 -1.57
N ALA A 144 4.02 -0.56 -2.62
CA ALA A 144 3.46 0.31 -3.64
C ALA A 144 2.26 -0.34 -4.35
N GLN A 145 2.36 -1.63 -4.66
CA GLN A 145 1.28 -2.39 -5.30
C GLN A 145 0.04 -2.47 -4.40
N ARG A 146 0.22 -2.81 -3.12
CA ARG A 146 -0.88 -2.87 -2.14
C ARG A 146 -1.49 -1.49 -1.87
N LEU A 147 -0.67 -0.45 -1.79
CA LEU A 147 -1.18 0.92 -1.66
C LEU A 147 -1.99 1.36 -2.90
N LYS A 148 -1.60 0.95 -4.11
CA LYS A 148 -2.42 1.14 -5.32
C LYS A 148 -3.75 0.39 -5.19
N LEU A 149 -3.73 -0.85 -4.72
CA LEU A 149 -4.92 -1.68 -4.56
C LEU A 149 -5.94 -1.02 -3.62
N ALA A 150 -5.50 -0.46 -2.48
CA ALA A 150 -6.38 0.22 -1.53
C ALA A 150 -7.27 1.29 -2.19
N THR A 151 -6.76 1.99 -3.21
CA THR A 151 -7.52 3.05 -3.91
C THR A 151 -8.67 2.53 -4.79
N TYR A 152 -8.67 1.23 -5.08
CA TYR A 152 -9.72 0.60 -5.89
C TYR A 152 -10.83 -0.01 -5.04
N LEU A 153 -10.55 -0.43 -3.80
CA LEU A 153 -11.52 -1.14 -2.95
C LEU A 153 -12.74 -0.30 -2.56
N GLU A 154 -12.63 1.02 -2.57
CA GLU A 154 -13.75 1.94 -2.27
C GLU A 154 -14.80 2.07 -3.39
N LYS A 155 -14.59 1.46 -4.56
CA LYS A 155 -15.46 1.67 -5.75
C LYS A 155 -16.17 0.39 -6.15
N LYS A 156 -17.40 0.53 -6.73
CA LYS A 156 -18.05 -0.59 -7.44
C LYS A 156 -17.20 -1.01 -8.63
N GLN A 157 -16.91 -2.31 -8.74
CA GLN A 157 -15.89 -2.83 -9.64
C GLN A 157 -16.44 -3.80 -10.69
N SER A 158 -17.75 -3.79 -10.91
CA SER A 158 -18.37 -4.59 -11.97
C SER A 158 -17.71 -4.29 -13.33
N ASN A 159 -17.21 -5.34 -13.99
CA ASN A 159 -16.50 -5.32 -15.28
C ASN A 159 -15.03 -4.86 -15.23
N TYR A 160 -14.38 -4.84 -14.07
CA TYR A 160 -12.94 -4.64 -13.99
C TYR A 160 -12.21 -6.00 -14.05
N LEU A 161 -11.08 -6.02 -14.76
CA LEU A 161 -10.09 -7.08 -14.71
C LEU A 161 -8.88 -6.58 -13.96
N PHE A 162 -8.57 -7.18 -12.81
CA PHE A 162 -7.35 -6.92 -12.06
C PHE A 162 -6.32 -7.99 -12.37
N ILE A 163 -5.11 -7.57 -12.68
CA ILE A 163 -3.96 -8.46 -12.86
C ILE A 163 -2.91 -8.04 -11.84
N PHE A 164 -2.52 -8.96 -10.97
CA PHE A 164 -1.48 -8.78 -9.96
C PHE A 164 -0.25 -9.61 -10.32
N ASP A 165 0.92 -9.03 -10.13
CA ASP A 165 2.20 -9.69 -10.38
C ASP A 165 2.94 -9.82 -9.04
N GLU A 166 3.02 -11.05 -8.54
CA GLU A 166 3.66 -11.44 -7.27
C GLU A 166 3.28 -10.55 -6.06
N PRO A 167 1.97 -10.37 -5.76
CA PRO A 167 1.51 -9.45 -4.73
C PRO A 167 1.84 -9.90 -3.29
N SER A 168 2.20 -11.16 -3.08
CA SER A 168 2.62 -11.70 -1.78
C SER A 168 4.07 -11.35 -1.41
N ILE A 169 4.86 -10.82 -2.34
CA ILE A 169 6.27 -10.49 -2.07
C ILE A 169 6.42 -9.58 -0.85
N GLY A 170 7.24 -10.06 0.11
CA GLY A 170 7.55 -9.32 1.34
C GLY A 170 6.46 -9.34 2.39
N LEU A 171 5.38 -10.11 2.20
CA LEU A 171 4.37 -10.34 3.21
C LEU A 171 4.79 -11.43 4.22
N HIS A 172 4.38 -11.24 5.46
CA HIS A 172 4.38 -12.31 6.43
C HIS A 172 3.23 -13.30 6.09
N PRO A 173 3.34 -14.62 6.36
CA PRO A 173 2.28 -15.59 6.05
C PRO A 173 0.88 -15.22 6.54
N ARG A 174 0.77 -14.55 7.68
CA ARG A 174 -0.53 -14.04 8.19
C ARG A 174 -1.14 -12.97 7.29
N ASP A 175 -0.30 -12.14 6.66
CA ASP A 175 -0.77 -11.05 5.81
C ASP A 175 -1.18 -11.55 4.42
N VAL A 176 -0.67 -12.74 4.00
CA VAL A 176 -1.12 -13.42 2.78
C VAL A 176 -2.61 -13.77 2.88
N THR A 177 -3.07 -14.24 4.05
CA THR A 177 -4.50 -14.52 4.27
C THR A 177 -5.36 -13.26 4.10
N ASN A 178 -4.91 -12.12 4.61
CA ASN A 178 -5.60 -10.85 4.43
C ASN A 178 -5.63 -10.42 2.96
N LEU A 179 -4.52 -10.62 2.23
CA LEU A 179 -4.45 -10.33 0.80
C LEU A 179 -5.44 -11.18 -0.01
N VAL A 180 -5.58 -12.48 0.32
CA VAL A 180 -6.58 -13.37 -0.31
C VAL A 180 -7.99 -12.85 -0.04
N ALA A 181 -8.31 -12.48 1.21
CA ALA A 181 -9.62 -11.91 1.54
C ALA A 181 -9.94 -10.63 0.75
N VAL A 182 -8.92 -9.81 0.47
CA VAL A 182 -9.07 -8.63 -0.39
C VAL A 182 -9.39 -9.03 -1.84
N PHE A 183 -8.79 -10.08 -2.38
CA PHE A 183 -9.14 -10.59 -3.71
C PHE A 183 -10.59 -11.10 -3.74
N GLU A 184 -11.04 -11.79 -2.71
CA GLU A 184 -12.43 -12.22 -2.57
C GLU A 184 -13.39 -11.01 -2.57
N GLN A 185 -13.09 -9.95 -1.83
CA GLN A 185 -13.90 -8.72 -1.86
C GLN A 185 -13.96 -8.09 -3.26
N LEU A 186 -12.86 -8.09 -4.03
CA LEU A 186 -12.87 -7.60 -5.42
C LEU A 186 -13.81 -8.42 -6.29
N ILE A 187 -13.77 -9.77 -6.14
CA ILE A 187 -14.61 -10.71 -6.90
C ILE A 187 -16.07 -10.54 -6.50
N GLU A 188 -16.39 -10.43 -5.21
CA GLU A 188 -17.76 -10.16 -4.72
C GLU A 188 -18.32 -8.84 -5.25
N ASN A 189 -17.46 -7.83 -5.44
CA ASN A 189 -17.82 -6.55 -6.07
C ASN A 189 -17.95 -6.61 -7.60
N GLY A 190 -17.82 -7.82 -8.19
CA GLY A 190 -18.04 -8.10 -9.60
C GLY A 190 -16.81 -7.97 -10.49
N ALA A 191 -15.60 -7.91 -9.92
CA ALA A 191 -14.34 -7.92 -10.66
C ALA A 191 -13.93 -9.34 -11.04
N THR A 192 -13.07 -9.44 -12.07
CA THR A 192 -12.26 -10.63 -12.34
C THR A 192 -10.85 -10.39 -11.85
N VAL A 193 -10.28 -11.35 -11.14
CA VAL A 193 -8.92 -11.25 -10.57
C VAL A 193 -8.03 -12.32 -11.19
N ILE A 194 -6.88 -11.91 -11.73
CA ILE A 194 -5.80 -12.78 -12.18
C ILE A 194 -4.57 -12.48 -11.34
N VAL A 195 -3.99 -13.51 -10.74
CA VAL A 195 -2.79 -13.37 -9.90
C VAL A 195 -1.68 -14.22 -10.48
N ILE A 196 -0.53 -13.63 -10.75
CA ILE A 196 0.70 -14.33 -11.10
C ILE A 196 1.44 -14.56 -9.78
N GLU A 197 1.55 -15.81 -9.36
CA GLU A 197 2.05 -16.16 -8.03
C GLU A 197 2.79 -17.49 -8.01
N HIS A 198 3.64 -17.63 -6.99
CA HIS A 198 4.33 -18.86 -6.65
C HIS A 198 4.12 -19.26 -5.17
N ASP A 199 3.46 -18.41 -4.38
CA ASP A 199 3.09 -18.70 -3.01
C ASP A 199 1.91 -19.69 -2.97
N LEU A 200 2.09 -20.81 -2.25
CA LEU A 200 1.08 -21.88 -2.19
C LEU A 200 -0.16 -21.45 -1.39
N ASP A 201 -0.02 -20.53 -0.42
CA ASP A 201 -1.17 -20.00 0.32
C ASP A 201 -2.11 -19.22 -0.59
N VAL A 202 -1.58 -18.48 -1.57
CA VAL A 202 -2.39 -17.78 -2.58
C VAL A 202 -2.94 -18.77 -3.61
N ILE A 203 -2.08 -19.64 -4.17
CA ILE A 203 -2.47 -20.58 -5.24
C ILE A 203 -3.56 -21.55 -4.76
N ALA A 204 -3.50 -21.99 -3.50
CA ALA A 204 -4.48 -22.91 -2.90
C ALA A 204 -5.89 -22.30 -2.70
N ASN A 205 -6.05 -21.00 -2.91
CA ASN A 205 -7.34 -20.30 -2.84
C ASN A 205 -7.88 -19.90 -4.25
N ALA A 206 -7.22 -20.31 -5.33
CA ALA A 206 -7.66 -19.99 -6.68
C ALA A 206 -8.83 -20.88 -7.15
N ASP A 207 -9.82 -20.32 -7.81
CA ASP A 207 -10.89 -21.07 -8.49
C ASP A 207 -10.37 -21.84 -9.69
N ASN A 208 -9.39 -21.27 -10.39
CA ASN A 208 -8.77 -21.84 -11.58
C ASN A 208 -7.27 -21.53 -11.61
N ILE A 209 -6.47 -22.53 -11.93
CA ILE A 209 -5.01 -22.42 -12.01
C ILE A 209 -4.58 -22.62 -13.47
N ILE A 210 -3.74 -21.71 -13.95
CA ILE A 210 -3.06 -21.80 -15.25
C ILE A 210 -1.58 -22.05 -14.97
N ASP A 211 -1.13 -23.32 -15.06
CA ASP A 211 0.25 -23.70 -14.79
C ASP A 211 1.11 -23.62 -16.05
N MET A 212 2.14 -22.77 -15.99
CA MET A 212 3.05 -22.49 -17.10
C MET A 212 4.42 -23.10 -16.84
N GLY A 213 4.95 -23.83 -17.82
CA GLY A 213 6.24 -24.52 -17.65
C GLY A 213 6.82 -25.07 -18.94
N PRO A 214 7.57 -26.22 -18.89
CA PRO A 214 8.02 -26.94 -17.69
C PRO A 214 9.20 -26.27 -16.97
N GLN A 215 9.92 -25.36 -17.65
CA GLN A 215 11.10 -24.63 -17.15
C GLN A 215 10.93 -23.13 -17.40
N GLY A 216 11.94 -22.34 -17.03
CA GLY A 216 11.98 -20.91 -17.31
C GLY A 216 12.65 -20.56 -18.64
N GLY A 217 12.51 -19.30 -19.07
CA GLY A 217 13.13 -18.76 -20.27
C GLY A 217 12.69 -19.46 -21.56
N ARG A 218 13.64 -19.73 -22.47
CA ARG A 218 13.35 -20.33 -23.78
C ARG A 218 12.81 -21.78 -23.74
N TYR A 219 12.87 -22.43 -22.61
CA TYR A 219 12.35 -23.80 -22.41
C TYR A 219 11.03 -23.83 -21.63
N GLY A 220 10.50 -22.65 -21.28
CA GLY A 220 9.23 -22.47 -20.61
C GLY A 220 8.15 -21.92 -21.53
N GLY A 221 7.11 -21.33 -20.92
CA GLY A 221 6.03 -20.66 -21.63
C GLY A 221 5.00 -21.59 -22.27
N GLN A 222 5.03 -22.88 -21.94
CA GLN A 222 4.02 -23.86 -22.39
C GLN A 222 2.92 -23.98 -21.32
N LEU A 223 1.67 -24.11 -21.74
CA LEU A 223 0.57 -24.45 -20.87
C LEU A 223 0.71 -25.94 -20.46
N ILE A 224 0.97 -26.17 -19.17
CA ILE A 224 1.15 -27.52 -18.59
C ILE A 224 -0.18 -28.05 -18.06
N ALA A 225 -0.92 -27.21 -17.33
CA ALA A 225 -2.24 -27.53 -16.81
C ALA A 225 -3.11 -26.27 -16.78
N ASN A 226 -4.43 -26.47 -16.89
CA ASN A 226 -5.44 -25.43 -16.71
C ASN A 226 -6.70 -26.08 -16.15
N GLY A 227 -7.14 -25.65 -14.98
CA GLY A 227 -8.32 -26.19 -14.33
C GLY A 227 -8.34 -25.93 -12.83
N SER A 228 -9.21 -26.65 -12.13
CA SER A 228 -9.32 -26.60 -10.68
C SER A 228 -8.05 -27.12 -9.99
N ILE A 229 -7.93 -26.86 -8.69
CA ILE A 229 -6.82 -27.36 -7.86
C ILE A 229 -6.68 -28.88 -8.01
N GLU A 230 -7.80 -29.63 -7.98
CA GLU A 230 -7.82 -31.09 -8.11
C GLU A 230 -7.28 -31.54 -9.48
N GLU A 231 -7.70 -30.90 -10.55
CA GLU A 231 -7.26 -31.24 -11.92
C GLU A 231 -5.76 -30.97 -12.09
N VAL A 232 -5.26 -29.85 -11.57
CA VAL A 232 -3.84 -29.50 -11.61
C VAL A 232 -3.01 -30.46 -10.76
N CYS A 233 -3.49 -30.84 -9.56
CA CYS A 233 -2.84 -31.86 -8.72
C CYS A 233 -2.78 -33.26 -9.35
N GLN A 234 -3.68 -33.59 -10.28
CA GLN A 234 -3.69 -34.89 -11.03
C GLN A 234 -2.84 -34.82 -12.29
N THR A 235 -2.43 -33.66 -12.76
CA THR A 235 -1.64 -33.49 -13.97
C THR A 235 -0.19 -33.93 -13.74
N ALA A 236 0.22 -35.05 -14.35
CA ALA A 236 1.50 -35.70 -14.08
C ALA A 236 2.73 -34.81 -14.30
N ASN A 237 2.68 -33.89 -15.27
CA ASN A 237 3.77 -33.02 -15.65
C ASN A 237 3.73 -31.65 -14.91
N SER A 238 2.73 -31.40 -14.08
CA SER A 238 2.62 -30.16 -13.29
C SER A 238 3.52 -30.24 -12.07
N ILE A 239 4.50 -29.35 -12.02
CA ILE A 239 5.35 -29.18 -10.85
C ILE A 239 4.53 -28.50 -9.74
N THR A 240 3.76 -27.48 -10.09
CA THR A 240 2.85 -26.75 -9.19
C THR A 240 1.85 -27.72 -8.56
N GLY A 241 1.21 -28.59 -9.36
CA GLY A 241 0.26 -29.58 -8.86
C GLY A 241 0.88 -30.58 -7.87
N ARG A 242 2.14 -30.98 -8.08
CA ARG A 242 2.87 -31.85 -7.15
C ARG A 242 3.10 -31.17 -5.80
N TYR A 243 3.46 -29.89 -5.79
CA TYR A 243 3.67 -29.14 -4.55
C TYR A 243 2.33 -28.85 -3.85
N LEU A 244 1.30 -28.44 -4.56
CA LEU A 244 -0.05 -28.24 -4.03
C LEU A 244 -0.59 -29.52 -3.36
N LYS A 245 -0.42 -30.68 -4.00
CA LYS A 245 -0.86 -31.96 -3.43
C LYS A 245 -0.17 -32.30 -2.10
N ALA A 246 1.09 -31.87 -1.92
CA ALA A 246 1.82 -32.06 -0.67
C ALA A 246 1.46 -31.02 0.38
N TYR A 247 1.05 -29.82 -0.06
CA TYR A 247 0.72 -28.68 0.76
C TYR A 247 -0.71 -28.76 1.34
N LEU A 248 -1.67 -29.16 0.53
CA LEU A 248 -3.06 -29.27 0.96
C LEU A 248 -3.20 -30.34 2.06
N PRO A 249 -4.02 -30.08 3.11
CA PRO A 249 -4.28 -31.06 4.14
C PRO A 249 -4.81 -32.32 3.47
N GLN A 250 -4.17 -33.47 3.75
CA GLN A 250 -4.67 -34.77 3.28
C GLN A 250 -6.06 -34.96 3.91
N THR A 251 -7.10 -34.73 3.12
CA THR A 251 -8.45 -35.16 3.50
C THR A 251 -8.38 -36.68 3.66
N SER A 252 -8.31 -37.12 4.93
CA SER A 252 -8.49 -38.52 5.28
C SER A 252 -9.82 -38.98 4.69
N ALA A 253 -9.72 -39.90 3.71
CA ALA A 253 -10.84 -40.64 3.12
C ALA A 253 -11.54 -41.51 4.17
#